data_8f57d0d7c20e083840928c6c4dc47764
#
_entry.id   8f57d0d7c20e083840928c6c4dc47764
#
_cell.length_a   1.000
_cell.length_b   1.000
_cell.length_c   1.000
_cell.angle_alpha   90.00
_cell.angle_beta   90.00
_cell.angle_gamma   90.00
#
_symmetry.space_group_name_H-M   'P 1'
#
loop_
_entity.id
_entity.type
_entity.pdbx_description
1 polymer ?
#
loop_
_entity_poly.entity_id
_entity_poly.type
_entity_poly.pdbx_seq_one_letter_code
_entity_poly.pdbx_strand_id
1 'polypeptide(L)'
;PDGEKTNELIARIEKESKRMGYLVEDLLMLARMDQSRELVIADVDLSALLQEAVTSAQAAGPEHTITTNIASGITTKGDADKIYQVVTNLLANARAHTPAGSAITVTVAKDGADSLVTIADNGPGLSAEDQARIFERFYRVDASRQRNSKDGSGLGLSIVDAVMRAHGGDVTVASELGKGAAFTLRFKN
;
A
#
# COMPACT_ATOMS: atom_id res chain seq x y z
N PRO A 1 23.01 -16.85 29.29
CA PRO A 1 23.47 -15.82 28.32
C PRO A 1 23.44 -16.33 26.88
N ASP A 2 23.77 -17.62 26.60
CA ASP A 2 23.85 -18.13 25.22
C ASP A 2 22.48 -18.45 24.61
N GLY A 3 21.50 -18.89 25.39
CA GLY A 3 20.17 -19.21 24.91
C GLY A 3 19.37 -17.98 24.44
N GLU A 4 19.54 -16.86 25.08
CA GLU A 4 18.85 -15.59 24.74
C GLU A 4 19.36 -15.03 23.40
N LYS A 5 20.68 -15.03 23.20
CA LYS A 5 21.31 -14.66 21.91
C LYS A 5 20.91 -15.62 20.78
N THR A 6 20.79 -16.88 21.07
CA THR A 6 20.36 -17.89 20.09
C THR A 6 18.91 -17.66 19.66
N ASN A 7 18.01 -17.36 20.60
CA ASN A 7 16.62 -17.04 20.31
C ASN A 7 16.48 -15.73 19.49
N GLU A 8 17.27 -14.70 19.80
CA GLU A 8 17.30 -13.47 19.01
C GLU A 8 17.78 -13.70 17.57
N LEU A 9 18.81 -14.56 17.41
CA LEU A 9 19.31 -14.93 16.07
C LEU A 9 18.28 -15.73 15.28
N ILE A 10 17.60 -16.68 15.90
CA ILE A 10 16.52 -17.47 15.26
C ILE A 10 15.37 -16.54 14.84
N ALA A 11 14.91 -15.66 15.72
CA ALA A 11 13.85 -14.71 15.40
C ALA A 11 14.25 -13.77 14.23
N ARG A 12 15.52 -13.38 14.17
CA ARG A 12 16.05 -12.58 13.05
C ARG A 12 16.09 -13.37 11.74
N ILE A 13 16.52 -14.64 11.77
CA ILE A 13 16.54 -15.53 10.60
C ILE A 13 15.11 -15.76 10.10
N GLU A 14 14.16 -16.06 10.99
CA GLU A 14 12.75 -16.22 10.62
C GLU A 14 12.17 -14.95 9.96
N LYS A 15 12.50 -13.78 10.50
CA LYS A 15 12.07 -12.50 9.96
C LYS A 15 12.61 -12.27 8.55
N GLU A 16 13.92 -12.49 8.35
CA GLU A 16 14.55 -12.34 7.04
C GLU A 16 14.05 -13.38 6.02
N SER A 17 13.81 -14.61 6.45
CA SER A 17 13.24 -15.67 5.59
C SER A 17 11.83 -15.30 5.12
N LYS A 18 10.95 -14.83 6.01
CA LYS A 18 9.62 -14.34 5.64
C LYS A 18 9.70 -13.17 4.67
N ARG A 19 10.62 -12.22 4.92
CA ARG A 19 10.84 -11.07 4.03
C ARG A 19 11.29 -11.51 2.64
N MET A 20 12.20 -12.49 2.53
CA MET A 20 12.61 -13.04 1.24
C MET A 20 11.45 -13.73 0.52
N GLY A 21 10.57 -14.43 1.23
CA GLY A 21 9.35 -15.02 0.69
C GLY A 21 8.45 -13.96 0.05
N TYR A 22 8.14 -12.88 0.76
CA TYR A 22 7.34 -11.76 0.21
C TYR A 22 8.00 -11.11 -1.01
N LEU A 23 9.34 -10.93 -0.99
CA LEU A 23 10.07 -10.40 -2.15
C LEU A 23 9.93 -11.26 -3.39
N VAL A 24 10.03 -12.58 -3.23
CA VAL A 24 9.87 -13.54 -4.34
C VAL A 24 8.44 -13.51 -4.86
N GLU A 25 7.44 -13.48 -3.98
CA GLU A 25 6.02 -13.37 -4.36
C GLU A 25 5.74 -12.06 -5.13
N ASP A 26 6.24 -10.93 -4.64
CA ASP A 26 6.14 -9.63 -5.27
C ASP A 26 6.78 -9.62 -6.68
N LEU A 27 7.97 -10.20 -6.83
CA LEU A 27 8.67 -10.30 -8.11
C LEU A 27 7.92 -11.20 -9.09
N LEU A 28 7.44 -12.36 -8.62
CA LEU A 28 6.64 -13.28 -9.44
C LEU A 28 5.32 -12.64 -9.87
N MET A 29 4.71 -11.85 -9.00
CA MET A 29 3.51 -11.11 -9.31
C MET A 29 3.78 -10.07 -10.42
N LEU A 30 4.80 -9.24 -10.28
CA LEU A 30 5.17 -8.25 -11.30
C LEU A 30 5.49 -8.92 -12.64
N ALA A 31 6.23 -10.04 -12.63
CA ALA A 31 6.53 -10.80 -13.85
C ALA A 31 5.26 -11.38 -14.50
N ARG A 32 4.27 -11.81 -13.71
CA ARG A 32 2.99 -12.31 -14.23
C ARG A 32 2.12 -11.20 -14.80
N MET A 33 2.16 -10.00 -14.23
CA MET A 33 1.42 -8.84 -14.73
C MET A 33 2.02 -8.32 -16.04
N ASP A 34 3.34 -8.34 -16.17
CA ASP A 34 4.03 -8.02 -17.44
C ASP A 34 3.65 -9.01 -18.57
N GLN A 35 3.21 -10.23 -18.24
CA GLN A 35 2.80 -11.28 -19.17
C GLN A 35 1.29 -11.33 -19.46
N SER A 36 0.51 -10.28 -19.12
CA SER A 36 -0.93 -10.17 -19.38
C SER A 36 -1.76 -11.38 -18.89
N ARG A 37 -1.44 -11.94 -17.70
CA ARG A 37 -2.31 -12.95 -17.11
C ARG A 37 -3.66 -12.34 -16.78
N GLU A 38 -4.71 -12.99 -17.26
CA GLU A 38 -6.10 -12.54 -17.14
C GLU A 38 -6.47 -12.27 -15.67
N LEU A 39 -6.90 -11.03 -15.41
CA LEU A 39 -7.55 -10.66 -14.16
C LEU A 39 -8.93 -11.34 -14.10
N VAL A 40 -9.35 -11.76 -12.94
CA VAL A 40 -10.70 -12.25 -12.70
C VAL A 40 -11.63 -11.04 -12.49
N ILE A 41 -12.09 -10.45 -13.59
CA ILE A 41 -12.91 -9.23 -13.55
C ILE A 41 -14.33 -9.57 -13.13
N ALA A 42 -14.79 -9.02 -12.01
CA ALA A 42 -16.13 -9.10 -11.48
C ALA A 42 -16.61 -7.74 -10.95
N ASP A 43 -17.87 -7.64 -10.54
CA ASP A 43 -18.35 -6.49 -9.80
C ASP A 43 -17.83 -6.57 -8.37
N VAL A 44 -17.08 -5.54 -7.93
CA VAL A 44 -16.45 -5.45 -6.61
C VAL A 44 -17.09 -4.32 -5.82
N ASP A 45 -17.59 -4.63 -4.62
CA ASP A 45 -18.01 -3.63 -3.64
C ASP A 45 -16.76 -3.03 -2.96
N LEU A 46 -16.32 -1.87 -3.46
CA LEU A 46 -15.17 -1.14 -2.89
C LEU A 46 -15.43 -0.70 -1.45
N SER A 47 -16.67 -0.40 -1.09
CA SER A 47 -17.02 0.03 0.25
C SER A 47 -16.78 -1.10 1.27
N ALA A 48 -17.23 -2.29 0.96
CA ALA A 48 -17.04 -3.48 1.79
C ALA A 48 -15.56 -3.89 1.85
N LEU A 49 -14.87 -3.93 0.69
CA LEU A 49 -13.46 -4.30 0.58
C LEU A 49 -12.57 -3.37 1.40
N LEU A 50 -12.80 -2.05 1.32
CA LEU A 50 -12.04 -1.07 2.09
C LEU A 50 -12.28 -1.19 3.59
N GLN A 51 -13.52 -1.47 4.01
CA GLN A 51 -13.83 -1.69 5.42
C GLN A 51 -13.10 -2.89 5.98
N GLU A 52 -13.01 -3.99 5.21
CA GLU A 52 -12.25 -5.19 5.56
C GLU A 52 -10.75 -4.89 5.68
N ALA A 53 -10.17 -4.21 4.67
CA ALA A 53 -8.75 -3.86 4.66
C ALA A 53 -8.38 -2.94 5.84
N VAL A 54 -9.24 -1.96 6.17
CA VAL A 54 -9.04 -1.09 7.33
C VAL A 54 -9.10 -1.88 8.64
N THR A 55 -10.08 -2.77 8.78
CA THR A 55 -10.21 -3.63 9.98
C THR A 55 -8.96 -4.49 10.18
N SER A 56 -8.46 -5.10 9.12
CA SER A 56 -7.20 -5.86 9.13
C SER A 56 -5.99 -5.00 9.51
N ALA A 57 -5.91 -3.77 8.96
CA ALA A 57 -4.82 -2.85 9.28
C ALA A 57 -4.87 -2.37 10.74
N GLN A 58 -6.05 -2.11 11.29
CA GLN A 58 -6.22 -1.75 12.70
C GLN A 58 -5.83 -2.89 13.65
N ALA A 59 -6.17 -4.13 13.28
CA ALA A 59 -5.80 -5.33 14.06
C ALA A 59 -4.27 -5.58 14.07
N ALA A 60 -3.54 -5.10 13.06
CA ALA A 60 -2.08 -5.25 12.98
C ALA A 60 -1.29 -4.40 14.00
N GLY A 61 -1.95 -3.46 14.70
CA GLY A 61 -1.39 -2.71 15.83
C GLY A 61 -2.00 -1.32 16.01
N PRO A 62 -2.05 -0.83 17.25
CA PRO A 62 -2.71 0.43 17.62
C PRO A 62 -1.84 1.68 17.39
N GLU A 63 -0.68 1.54 16.75
CA GLU A 63 0.32 2.61 16.62
C GLU A 63 -0.15 3.79 15.77
N HIS A 64 -1.19 3.58 14.91
CA HIS A 64 -1.74 4.60 14.03
C HIS A 64 -3.25 4.69 14.20
N THR A 65 -3.79 5.92 14.17
CA THR A 65 -5.23 6.13 14.11
C THR A 65 -5.69 6.07 12.67
N ILE A 66 -6.51 5.07 12.32
CA ILE A 66 -7.09 4.95 10.98
C ILE A 66 -8.54 5.42 11.03
N THR A 67 -8.85 6.50 10.31
CA THR A 67 -10.20 7.05 10.14
C THR A 67 -10.71 6.73 8.75
N THR A 68 -12.04 6.56 8.62
CA THR A 68 -12.67 6.19 7.36
C THR A 68 -13.75 7.19 6.97
N ASN A 69 -13.81 7.52 5.69
CA ASN A 69 -14.90 8.24 5.06
C ASN A 69 -15.32 7.44 3.83
N ILE A 70 -16.02 6.33 4.09
CA ILE A 70 -16.38 5.33 3.10
C ILE A 70 -17.87 5.51 2.76
N ALA A 71 -18.16 6.11 1.60
CA ALA A 71 -19.50 6.15 1.07
C ALA A 71 -19.98 4.71 0.75
N SER A 72 -21.21 4.38 1.13
CA SER A 72 -21.78 3.05 0.91
C SER A 72 -22.14 2.80 -0.56
N GLY A 73 -22.06 1.54 -0.99
CA GLY A 73 -22.52 1.09 -2.31
C GLY A 73 -21.66 1.57 -3.48
N ILE A 74 -20.39 1.92 -3.24
CA ILE A 74 -19.46 2.23 -4.32
C ILE A 74 -18.91 0.93 -4.87
N THR A 75 -19.18 0.68 -6.14
CA THR A 75 -18.72 -0.52 -6.86
C THR A 75 -17.80 -0.16 -8.02
N THR A 76 -16.99 -1.12 -8.44
CA THR A 76 -16.18 -1.08 -9.67
C THR A 76 -16.09 -2.46 -10.29
N LYS A 77 -15.65 -2.54 -11.55
CA LYS A 77 -15.27 -3.81 -12.17
C LYS A 77 -13.78 -4.07 -11.95
N GLY A 78 -13.45 -5.26 -11.43
CA GLY A 78 -12.05 -5.59 -11.17
C GLY A 78 -11.86 -6.97 -10.54
N ASP A 79 -10.62 -7.30 -10.27
CA ASP A 79 -10.20 -8.48 -9.52
C ASP A 79 -10.11 -8.09 -8.03
N ALA A 80 -11.03 -8.60 -7.22
CA ALA A 80 -11.17 -8.23 -5.81
C ALA A 80 -9.89 -8.51 -5.01
N ASP A 81 -9.22 -9.63 -5.26
CA ASP A 81 -7.98 -10.00 -4.54
C ASP A 81 -6.85 -9.03 -4.87
N LYS A 82 -6.75 -8.60 -6.14
CA LYS A 82 -5.74 -7.63 -6.58
C LYS A 82 -6.03 -6.24 -6.04
N ILE A 83 -7.29 -5.82 -6.04
CA ILE A 83 -7.70 -4.53 -5.45
C ILE A 83 -7.43 -4.53 -3.94
N TYR A 84 -7.76 -5.62 -3.23
CA TYR A 84 -7.46 -5.77 -1.81
C TYR A 84 -5.95 -5.66 -1.54
N GLN A 85 -5.13 -6.32 -2.36
CA GLN A 85 -3.66 -6.25 -2.27
C GLN A 85 -3.14 -4.83 -2.46
N VAL A 86 -3.67 -4.07 -3.42
CA VAL A 86 -3.32 -2.66 -3.65
C VAL A 86 -3.61 -1.82 -2.41
N VAL A 87 -4.81 -1.94 -1.86
CA VAL A 87 -5.25 -1.20 -0.68
C VAL A 87 -4.38 -1.54 0.54
N THR A 88 -4.11 -2.82 0.78
CA THR A 88 -3.27 -3.27 1.89
C THR A 88 -1.81 -2.83 1.74
N ASN A 89 -1.27 -2.79 0.52
CA ASN A 89 0.05 -2.24 0.24
C ASN A 89 0.14 -0.74 0.58
N LEU A 90 -0.88 0.05 0.22
CA LEU A 90 -0.92 1.47 0.55
C LEU A 90 -1.08 1.71 2.06
N LEU A 91 -1.93 0.94 2.75
CA LEU A 91 -2.07 1.01 4.21
C LEU A 91 -0.77 0.63 4.93
N ALA A 92 -0.11 -0.45 4.48
CA ALA A 92 1.18 -0.87 5.02
C ALA A 92 2.26 0.20 4.78
N ASN A 93 2.27 0.82 3.59
CA ASN A 93 3.18 1.92 3.26
C ASN A 93 2.95 3.13 4.17
N ALA A 94 1.71 3.57 4.36
CA ALA A 94 1.37 4.67 5.27
C ALA A 94 1.86 4.39 6.71
N ARG A 95 1.66 3.17 7.22
CA ARG A 95 2.12 2.77 8.56
C ARG A 95 3.63 2.69 8.68
N ALA A 96 4.32 2.20 7.65
CA ALA A 96 5.78 2.00 7.68
C ALA A 96 6.56 3.32 7.60
N HIS A 97 5.99 4.32 6.91
CA HIS A 97 6.66 5.58 6.60
C HIS A 97 6.19 6.78 7.41
N THR A 98 5.28 6.58 8.36
CA THR A 98 4.84 7.63 9.29
C THR A 98 5.23 7.28 10.73
N PRO A 99 5.50 8.28 11.58
CA PRO A 99 5.73 8.06 13.00
C PRO A 99 4.54 7.41 13.70
N ALA A 100 4.79 6.70 14.78
CA ALA A 100 3.73 6.24 15.68
C ALA A 100 2.88 7.44 16.16
N GLY A 101 1.57 7.25 16.22
CA GLY A 101 0.60 8.30 16.53
C GLY A 101 0.12 9.09 15.32
N SER A 102 0.67 8.85 14.12
CA SER A 102 0.18 9.48 12.89
C SER A 102 -1.23 9.03 12.57
N ALA A 103 -1.99 9.93 11.92
CA ALA A 103 -3.33 9.65 11.42
C ALA A 103 -3.27 9.18 9.96
N ILE A 104 -4.05 8.15 9.66
CA ILE A 104 -4.28 7.67 8.29
C ILE A 104 -5.76 7.81 8.00
N THR A 105 -6.12 8.38 6.85
CA THR A 105 -7.52 8.55 6.43
C THR A 105 -7.75 7.75 5.16
N VAL A 106 -8.79 6.92 5.16
CA VAL A 106 -9.24 6.13 4.00
C VAL A 106 -10.57 6.68 3.51
N THR A 107 -10.63 7.10 2.26
CA THR A 107 -11.82 7.66 1.64
C THR A 107 -12.19 6.88 0.39
N VAL A 108 -13.48 6.62 0.18
CA VAL A 108 -13.99 6.19 -1.13
C VAL A 108 -15.15 7.10 -1.54
N ALA A 109 -15.13 7.54 -2.78
CA ALA A 109 -16.14 8.42 -3.37
C ALA A 109 -16.29 8.17 -4.85
N LYS A 110 -17.39 8.66 -5.43
CA LYS A 110 -17.57 8.77 -6.89
C LYS A 110 -17.02 10.11 -7.41
N ASP A 111 -16.44 10.06 -8.58
CA ASP A 111 -16.05 11.22 -9.39
C ASP A 111 -16.61 11.04 -10.81
N GLY A 112 -17.82 11.50 -11.04
CA GLY A 112 -18.59 11.17 -12.24
C GLY A 112 -18.90 9.68 -12.32
N ALA A 113 -18.45 9.03 -13.39
CA ALA A 113 -18.58 7.58 -13.56
C ALA A 113 -17.54 6.81 -12.75
N ASP A 114 -16.37 7.40 -12.51
CA ASP A 114 -15.24 6.74 -11.87
C ASP A 114 -15.44 6.56 -10.36
N SER A 115 -14.71 5.61 -9.80
CA SER A 115 -14.60 5.41 -8.35
C SER A 115 -13.20 5.79 -7.90
N LEU A 116 -13.10 6.62 -6.86
CA LEU A 116 -11.83 7.06 -6.27
C LEU A 116 -11.66 6.46 -4.88
N VAL A 117 -10.49 5.86 -4.64
CA VAL A 117 -10.06 5.44 -3.31
C VAL A 117 -8.82 6.25 -2.94
N THR A 118 -8.88 6.99 -1.85
CA THR A 118 -7.75 7.80 -1.35
C THR A 118 -7.31 7.29 0.01
N ILE A 119 -6.00 7.04 0.15
CA ILE A 119 -5.34 6.73 1.41
C ILE A 119 -4.35 7.86 1.68
N ALA A 120 -4.63 8.64 2.72
CA ALA A 120 -3.86 9.81 3.10
C ALA A 120 -3.27 9.63 4.50
N ASP A 121 -2.04 10.06 4.68
CA ASP A 121 -1.36 10.13 5.97
C ASP A 121 -0.91 11.56 6.29
N ASN A 122 -0.63 11.84 7.56
CA ASN A 122 -0.06 13.10 8.02
C ASN A 122 1.43 12.97 8.40
N GLY A 123 2.15 12.12 7.70
CA GLY A 123 3.56 11.84 7.92
C GLY A 123 4.51 12.93 7.37
N PRO A 124 5.77 12.57 7.12
CA PRO A 124 6.80 13.51 6.70
C PRO A 124 6.63 14.06 5.29
N GLY A 125 5.76 13.44 4.48
CA GLY A 125 5.57 13.81 3.08
C GLY A 125 6.76 13.45 2.19
N LEU A 126 6.60 13.74 0.89
CA LEU A 126 7.52 13.41 -0.19
C LEU A 126 7.97 14.68 -0.91
N SER A 127 9.26 14.72 -1.33
CA SER A 127 9.72 15.76 -2.24
C SER A 127 9.11 15.59 -3.64
N ALA A 128 9.14 16.63 -4.48
CA ALA A 128 8.70 16.53 -5.87
C ALA A 128 9.50 15.50 -6.67
N GLU A 129 10.79 15.35 -6.38
CA GLU A 129 11.66 14.34 -6.99
C GLU A 129 11.21 12.93 -6.60
N ASP A 130 10.95 12.68 -5.29
CA ASP A 130 10.47 11.39 -4.80
C ASP A 130 9.10 11.05 -5.41
N GLN A 131 8.17 12.02 -5.47
CA GLN A 131 6.83 11.80 -6.05
C GLN A 131 6.90 11.35 -7.52
N ALA A 132 7.84 11.88 -8.30
CA ALA A 132 8.03 11.49 -9.70
C ALA A 132 8.51 10.04 -9.87
N ARG A 133 9.16 9.48 -8.84
CA ARG A 133 9.85 8.20 -8.91
C ARG A 133 9.29 7.11 -8.00
N ILE A 134 8.38 7.47 -7.10
CA ILE A 134 7.92 6.59 -6.01
C ILE A 134 7.28 5.28 -6.52
N PHE A 135 6.82 5.24 -7.78
CA PHE A 135 6.26 4.06 -8.43
C PHE A 135 7.28 3.23 -9.22
N GLU A 136 8.55 3.69 -9.31
CA GLU A 136 9.62 2.91 -9.91
C GLU A 136 9.92 1.66 -9.05
N ARG A 137 10.25 0.54 -9.71
CA ARG A 137 10.64 -0.71 -9.01
C ARG A 137 11.92 -0.47 -8.21
N PHE A 138 11.95 -0.95 -6.98
CA PHE A 138 13.08 -0.83 -6.03
C PHE A 138 13.42 0.61 -5.61
N TYR A 139 12.62 1.60 -6.01
CA TYR A 139 12.83 2.96 -5.55
C TYR A 139 12.52 3.09 -4.06
N ARG A 140 13.39 3.80 -3.37
CA ARG A 140 13.23 4.12 -1.94
C ARG A 140 13.71 5.55 -1.70
N VAL A 141 12.91 6.32 -0.99
CA VAL A 141 13.34 7.63 -0.50
C VAL A 141 14.55 7.42 0.40
N ASP A 142 15.63 8.21 0.24
CA ASP A 142 16.91 8.04 0.89
C ASP A 142 16.79 7.73 2.38
N ALA A 143 17.33 6.59 2.79
CA ALA A 143 17.32 6.08 4.17
C ALA A 143 18.03 7.02 5.18
N SER A 144 18.79 8.02 4.70
CA SER A 144 19.46 9.03 5.54
C SER A 144 18.47 10.00 6.20
N ARG A 145 17.30 10.21 5.61
CA ARG A 145 16.24 11.09 6.14
C ARG A 145 15.26 10.38 7.08
N GLN A 146 15.18 9.05 6.99
CA GLN A 146 14.29 8.24 7.84
C GLN A 146 15.09 7.18 8.57
N ARG A 147 15.64 7.52 9.75
CA ARG A 147 16.40 6.59 10.61
C ARG A 147 15.62 5.35 11.06
N ASN A 148 14.34 5.24 10.75
CA ASN A 148 13.45 4.15 11.18
C ASN A 148 12.78 3.39 10.03
N SER A 149 13.10 3.64 8.75
CA SER A 149 12.48 2.88 7.64
C SER A 149 13.04 1.46 7.59
N LYS A 150 12.54 0.63 8.51
CA LYS A 150 12.77 -0.81 8.51
C LYS A 150 11.92 -1.44 7.41
N ASP A 151 12.58 -2.24 6.56
CA ASP A 151 12.01 -3.41 5.91
C ASP A 151 11.11 -3.28 4.67
N GLY A 152 11.12 -2.20 3.89
CA GLY A 152 10.43 -2.17 2.58
C GLY A 152 11.30 -2.69 1.43
N SER A 153 10.74 -3.51 0.53
CA SER A 153 11.40 -3.99 -0.70
C SER A 153 11.56 -2.93 -1.77
N GLY A 154 10.78 -1.84 -1.69
CA GLY A 154 10.64 -0.88 -2.79
C GLY A 154 9.78 -1.40 -3.95
N LEU A 155 9.06 -2.51 -3.75
CA LEU A 155 8.17 -3.10 -4.76
C LEU A 155 6.70 -2.78 -4.54
N GLY A 156 6.26 -2.49 -3.31
CA GLY A 156 4.85 -2.32 -2.98
C GLY A 156 4.13 -1.27 -3.83
N LEU A 157 4.70 -0.09 -4.04
CA LEU A 157 4.10 0.96 -4.87
C LEU A 157 4.18 0.67 -6.37
N SER A 158 5.22 -0.01 -6.84
CA SER A 158 5.28 -0.46 -8.24
C SER A 158 4.25 -1.57 -8.52
N ILE A 159 3.91 -2.40 -7.54
CA ILE A 159 2.79 -3.36 -7.62
C ILE A 159 1.46 -2.61 -7.71
N VAL A 160 1.27 -1.58 -6.88
CA VAL A 160 0.06 -0.74 -6.92
C VAL A 160 -0.13 -0.17 -8.34
N ASP A 161 0.89 0.44 -8.92
CA ASP A 161 0.83 1.00 -10.28
C ASP A 161 0.53 -0.07 -11.34
N ALA A 162 1.22 -1.22 -11.29
CA ALA A 162 1.01 -2.31 -12.23
C ALA A 162 -0.42 -2.88 -12.16
N VAL A 163 -0.95 -3.08 -10.96
CA VAL A 163 -2.33 -3.58 -10.76
C VAL A 163 -3.34 -2.56 -11.26
N MET A 164 -3.18 -1.28 -10.94
CA MET A 164 -4.09 -0.23 -11.39
C MET A 164 -4.12 -0.11 -12.91
N ARG A 165 -2.96 -0.12 -13.57
CA ARG A 165 -2.88 -0.15 -15.05
C ARG A 165 -3.54 -1.37 -15.65
N ALA A 166 -3.36 -2.56 -15.06
CA ALA A 166 -4.00 -3.78 -15.53
C ALA A 166 -5.53 -3.71 -15.43
N HIS A 167 -6.07 -2.93 -14.48
CA HIS A 167 -7.50 -2.63 -14.36
C HIS A 167 -7.98 -1.46 -15.24
N GLY A 168 -7.12 -0.90 -16.10
CA GLY A 168 -7.45 0.27 -16.92
C GLY A 168 -7.58 1.57 -16.13
N GLY A 169 -7.22 1.55 -14.85
CA GLY A 169 -7.20 2.70 -13.95
C GLY A 169 -5.82 3.34 -13.83
N ASP A 170 -5.66 4.18 -12.85
CA ASP A 170 -4.39 4.84 -12.52
C ASP A 170 -4.24 5.07 -11.02
N VAL A 171 -2.99 5.33 -10.59
CA VAL A 171 -2.65 5.77 -9.24
C VAL A 171 -1.87 7.06 -9.30
N THR A 172 -2.22 8.00 -8.43
CA THR A 172 -1.51 9.27 -8.28
C THR A 172 -1.10 9.49 -6.84
N VAL A 173 -0.10 10.35 -6.63
CA VAL A 173 0.32 10.81 -5.31
C VAL A 173 0.33 12.32 -5.27
N ALA A 174 -0.22 12.88 -4.19
CA ALA A 174 -0.11 14.29 -3.85
C ALA A 174 0.53 14.40 -2.47
N SER A 175 1.62 15.15 -2.36
CA SER A 175 2.37 15.25 -1.11
C SER A 175 3.09 16.58 -1.02
N GLU A 176 3.27 17.05 0.21
CA GLU A 176 4.12 18.19 0.55
C GLU A 176 4.96 17.82 1.79
N LEU A 177 6.22 18.18 1.78
CA LEU A 177 7.12 17.93 2.91
C LEU A 177 6.53 18.50 4.21
N GLY A 178 6.44 17.64 5.22
CA GLY A 178 5.87 17.97 6.54
C GLY A 178 4.34 17.96 6.61
N LYS A 179 3.61 17.66 5.51
CA LYS A 179 2.15 17.62 5.50
C LYS A 179 1.57 16.23 5.17
N GLY A 180 2.45 15.23 4.98
CA GLY A 180 2.04 13.87 4.65
C GLY A 180 1.87 13.61 3.16
N ALA A 181 1.29 12.46 2.82
CA ALA A 181 1.05 12.03 1.46
C ALA A 181 -0.37 11.48 1.30
N ALA A 182 -0.95 11.69 0.11
CA ALA A 182 -2.25 11.14 -0.29
C ALA A 182 -2.08 10.37 -1.60
N PHE A 183 -2.32 9.06 -1.54
CA PHE A 183 -2.33 8.18 -2.70
C PHE A 183 -3.78 7.98 -3.15
N THR A 184 -4.07 8.27 -4.40
CA THR A 184 -5.41 8.14 -4.98
C THR A 184 -5.41 7.11 -6.11
N LEU A 185 -6.24 6.08 -5.95
CA LEU A 185 -6.55 5.07 -6.96
C LEU A 185 -7.80 5.50 -7.71
N ARG A 186 -7.75 5.54 -9.03
CA ARG A 186 -8.89 5.83 -9.90
C ARG A 186 -9.29 4.57 -10.65
N PHE A 187 -10.48 4.08 -10.41
CA PHE A 187 -11.10 2.99 -11.17
C PHE A 187 -12.07 3.59 -12.18
N LYS A 188 -11.81 3.34 -13.46
CA LYS A 188 -12.67 3.77 -14.57
C LYS A 188 -13.83 2.78 -14.72
N ASN A 189 -15.06 3.30 -14.70
CA ASN A 189 -16.29 2.49 -14.79
C ASN A 189 -17.02 2.76 -16.10
#